data_fa9219f951d093ef602db7a8a9fc71e2
#
_entry.id   fa9219f951d093ef602db7a8a9fc71e2
#
_cell.length_a   1.000
_cell.length_b   1.000
_cell.length_c   1.000
_cell.angle_alpha   90.00
_cell.angle_beta   90.00
_cell.angle_gamma   90.00
#
_symmetry.space_group_name_H-M   'P 1'
#
loop_
_entity.id
_entity.type
_entity.pdbx_description
1 polymer ?
#
loop_
_entity_poly.entity_id
_entity_poly.type
_entity_poly.pdbx_seq_one_letter_code
_entity_poly.pdbx_strand_id
1 'polypeptide(L)'
;MIYTVTFNPALDYVVFLDNLKLGDVNRSTRESIFYGGKGINVSTILNTLGLETTALGFVAGFTGKAIEDGLAAQGIHTDFIHLPEGNSRINVKVKHGDETEINGQGPVITEEAINELFAKLDTLTKEDILVLAGSIPNTLPEDIYEKILARIESKGIRVVV
;
A
#
# COMPACT_ATOMS: atom_id res chain seq x y z
N MET A 1 4.59 -2.17 19.12
CA MET A 1 4.44 -2.68 17.74
C MET A 1 4.72 -1.55 16.73
N ILE A 2 5.15 -1.87 15.50
CA ILE A 2 5.30 -0.87 14.42
C ILE A 2 4.14 -1.05 13.44
N TYR A 3 3.38 0.00 13.23
CA TYR A 3 2.28 0.05 12.26
C TYR A 3 2.69 0.91 11.08
N THR A 4 2.42 0.44 9.87
CA THR A 4 2.67 1.20 8.64
C THR A 4 1.34 1.43 7.93
N VAL A 5 1.09 2.64 7.45
CA VAL A 5 -0.13 2.95 6.69
C VAL A 5 0.21 3.15 5.23
N THR A 6 -0.48 2.42 4.37
CA THR A 6 -0.48 2.60 2.91
C THR A 6 -1.91 2.82 2.44
N PHE A 7 -2.26 4.05 2.07
CA PHE A 7 -3.64 4.34 1.64
C PHE A 7 -4.05 3.63 0.36
N ASN A 8 -3.11 3.39 -0.54
CA ASN A 8 -3.40 2.81 -1.84
C ASN A 8 -2.36 1.73 -2.21
N PRO A 9 -2.43 0.55 -1.57
CA PRO A 9 -1.62 -0.61 -1.92
C PRO A 9 -1.73 -0.96 -3.40
N ALA A 10 -0.67 -1.50 -3.98
CA ALA A 10 -0.62 -1.85 -5.39
C ALA A 10 -0.07 -3.25 -5.62
N LEU A 11 -0.58 -3.89 -6.65
CA LEU A 11 0.08 -4.99 -7.30
C LEU A 11 0.94 -4.41 -8.43
N ASP A 12 2.26 -4.47 -8.29
CA ASP A 12 3.20 -3.99 -9.30
C ASP A 12 3.53 -5.14 -10.26
N TYR A 13 3.03 -5.07 -11.49
CA TYR A 13 3.30 -6.02 -12.56
C TYR A 13 4.44 -5.50 -13.42
N VAL A 14 5.60 -6.12 -13.32
CA VAL A 14 6.81 -5.73 -14.05
C VAL A 14 7.00 -6.66 -15.24
N VAL A 15 7.03 -6.10 -16.45
CA VAL A 15 7.26 -6.84 -17.70
C VAL A 15 8.57 -6.38 -18.34
N PHE A 16 9.37 -7.32 -18.78
CA PHE A 16 10.62 -7.06 -19.47
C PHE A 16 10.45 -7.35 -20.96
N LEU A 17 10.85 -6.41 -21.77
CA LEU A 17 10.80 -6.49 -23.24
C LEU A 17 12.18 -6.20 -23.80
N ASP A 18 12.56 -6.90 -24.88
CA ASP A 18 13.77 -6.54 -25.63
C ASP A 18 13.58 -5.21 -26.38
N ASN A 19 12.36 -4.96 -26.85
CA ASN A 19 11.98 -3.72 -27.52
C ASN A 19 10.48 -3.49 -27.37
N LEU A 20 10.06 -2.24 -27.09
CA LEU A 20 8.66 -1.84 -27.01
C LEU A 20 8.25 -1.18 -28.34
N LYS A 21 7.26 -1.77 -29.01
CA LYS A 21 6.66 -1.23 -30.24
C LYS A 21 5.24 -0.76 -29.94
N LEU A 22 5.00 0.53 -30.07
CA LEU A 22 3.66 1.09 -29.90
C LEU A 22 2.77 0.68 -31.08
N GLY A 23 1.51 0.31 -30.76
CA GLY A 23 0.53 -0.11 -31.75
C GLY A 23 0.71 -1.54 -32.27
N ASP A 24 1.61 -2.31 -31.69
CA ASP A 24 1.90 -3.70 -32.07
C ASP A 24 1.75 -4.66 -30.88
N VAL A 25 1.75 -5.95 -31.15
CA VAL A 25 1.79 -6.99 -30.10
C VAL A 25 3.22 -7.13 -29.60
N ASN A 26 3.41 -6.84 -28.32
CA ASN A 26 4.68 -7.06 -27.64
C ASN A 26 4.59 -8.31 -26.75
N ARG A 27 5.62 -9.12 -26.73
CA ARG A 27 5.72 -10.30 -25.86
C ARG A 27 6.86 -10.11 -24.87
N SER A 28 6.54 -10.31 -23.59
CA SER A 28 7.52 -10.24 -22.52
C SER A 28 8.54 -11.37 -22.62
N THR A 29 9.77 -11.08 -22.25
CA THR A 29 10.85 -12.06 -22.07
C THR A 29 10.90 -12.57 -20.63
N ARG A 30 10.41 -11.76 -19.67
CA ARG A 30 10.28 -12.09 -18.26
C ARG A 30 9.21 -11.23 -17.62
N GLU A 31 8.61 -11.75 -16.56
CA GLU A 31 7.60 -11.08 -15.75
C GLU A 31 7.88 -11.24 -14.25
N SER A 32 7.46 -10.27 -13.46
CA SER A 32 7.56 -10.32 -12.01
C SER A 32 6.39 -9.58 -11.39
N ILE A 33 5.92 -10.06 -10.24
CA ILE A 33 4.87 -9.41 -9.45
C ILE A 33 5.46 -9.01 -8.10
N PHE A 34 5.22 -7.78 -7.69
CA PHE A 34 5.57 -7.27 -6.38
C PHE A 34 4.34 -6.65 -5.72
N TYR A 35 4.35 -6.64 -4.40
CA TYR A 35 3.30 -6.02 -3.60
C TYR A 35 3.81 -4.68 -3.11
N GLY A 36 3.23 -3.60 -3.65
CA GLY A 36 3.73 -2.25 -3.52
C GLY A 36 2.88 -1.36 -2.63
N GLY A 37 3.48 -0.22 -2.34
CA GLY A 37 2.98 0.82 -1.46
C GLY A 37 4.10 1.26 -0.51
N LYS A 38 4.25 2.56 -0.29
CA LYS A 38 5.41 3.05 0.47
C LYS A 38 5.45 2.54 1.91
N GLY A 39 4.30 2.48 2.59
CA GLY A 39 4.22 1.87 3.92
C GLY A 39 4.50 0.35 3.89
N ILE A 40 3.98 -0.37 2.89
CA ILE A 40 4.28 -1.79 2.68
C ILE A 40 5.78 -2.00 2.44
N ASN A 41 6.44 -1.15 1.65
CA ASN A 41 7.88 -1.24 1.44
C ASN A 41 8.65 -1.03 2.75
N VAL A 42 8.20 -0.13 3.61
CA VAL A 42 8.77 0.03 4.97
C VAL A 42 8.60 -1.27 5.77
N SER A 43 7.41 -1.86 5.80
CA SER A 43 7.16 -3.14 6.47
C SER A 43 8.06 -4.25 5.93
N THR A 44 8.23 -4.33 4.61
CA THR A 44 9.09 -5.34 3.97
C THR A 44 10.56 -5.20 4.42
N ILE A 45 11.09 -3.96 4.45
CA ILE A 45 12.45 -3.72 4.90
C ILE A 45 12.60 -4.03 6.39
N LEU A 46 11.66 -3.59 7.23
CA LEU A 46 11.69 -3.85 8.66
C LEU A 46 11.61 -5.35 8.96
N ASN A 47 10.77 -6.09 8.25
CA ASN A 47 10.70 -7.55 8.35
C ASN A 47 12.04 -8.22 7.98
N THR A 48 12.72 -7.75 6.93
CA THR A 48 14.06 -8.22 6.55
C THR A 48 15.10 -7.96 7.66
N LEU A 49 14.90 -6.90 8.45
CA LEU A 49 15.75 -6.57 9.60
C LEU A 49 15.32 -7.32 10.89
N GLY A 50 14.34 -8.23 10.81
CA GLY A 50 13.87 -9.01 11.94
C GLY A 50 12.91 -8.24 12.86
N LEU A 51 12.31 -7.15 12.40
CA LEU A 51 11.33 -6.36 13.14
C LEU A 51 9.92 -6.68 12.66
N GLU A 52 9.04 -7.01 13.60
CA GLU A 52 7.63 -7.25 13.31
C GLU A 52 6.88 -5.94 13.05
N THR A 53 6.05 -5.95 12.03
CA THR A 53 5.19 -4.82 11.67
C THR A 53 3.78 -5.29 11.34
N THR A 54 2.81 -4.39 11.47
CA THR A 54 1.44 -4.58 10.96
C THR A 54 1.15 -3.51 9.90
N ALA A 55 0.87 -3.95 8.69
CA ALA A 55 0.51 -3.06 7.59
C ALA A 55 -1.00 -2.75 7.63
N LEU A 56 -1.33 -1.48 7.69
CA LEU A 56 -2.68 -0.91 7.61
C LEU A 56 -2.88 -0.24 6.26
N GLY A 57 -4.11 -0.12 5.83
CA GLY A 57 -4.50 0.58 4.60
C GLY A 57 -5.78 0.02 4.02
N PHE A 58 -6.04 0.30 2.76
CA PHE A 58 -7.29 -0.07 2.10
C PHE A 58 -7.02 -1.01 0.93
N VAL A 59 -7.74 -2.13 0.89
CA VAL A 59 -7.64 -3.10 -0.20
C VAL A 59 -9.03 -3.42 -0.75
N ALA A 60 -9.08 -3.87 -2.00
CA ALA A 60 -10.33 -4.22 -2.66
C ALA A 60 -10.14 -5.37 -3.66
N GLY A 61 -11.18 -6.17 -3.81
CA GLY A 61 -11.31 -7.20 -4.84
C GLY A 61 -10.20 -8.25 -4.82
N PHE A 62 -10.04 -8.94 -5.94
CA PHE A 62 -9.07 -10.04 -6.05
C PHE A 62 -7.61 -9.58 -5.94
N THR A 63 -7.31 -8.38 -6.41
CA THR A 63 -5.95 -7.82 -6.31
C THR A 63 -5.60 -7.44 -4.87
N GLY A 64 -6.58 -6.97 -4.10
CA GLY A 64 -6.41 -6.72 -2.67
C GLY A 64 -6.08 -8.01 -1.92
N LYS A 65 -6.84 -9.08 -2.19
CA LYS A 65 -6.56 -10.40 -1.62
C LYS A 65 -5.18 -10.92 -2.03
N ALA A 66 -4.79 -10.74 -3.29
CA ALA A 66 -3.46 -11.16 -3.76
C ALA A 66 -2.32 -10.41 -3.03
N ILE A 67 -2.52 -9.13 -2.72
CA ILE A 67 -1.56 -8.33 -1.93
C ILE A 67 -1.45 -8.91 -0.51
N GLU A 68 -2.57 -9.17 0.17
CA GLU A 68 -2.57 -9.74 1.52
C GLU A 68 -1.90 -11.11 1.57
N ASP A 69 -2.29 -12.01 0.67
CA ASP A 69 -1.73 -13.35 0.59
C ASP A 69 -0.21 -13.31 0.33
N GLY A 70 0.22 -12.39 -0.55
CA GLY A 70 1.63 -12.22 -0.85
C GLY A 70 2.45 -11.65 0.30
N LEU A 71 1.90 -10.71 1.04
CA LEU A 71 2.56 -10.15 2.24
C LEU A 71 2.60 -11.18 3.38
N ALA A 72 1.52 -11.93 3.58
CA ALA A 72 1.47 -13.01 4.55
C ALA A 72 2.53 -14.10 4.24
N ALA A 73 2.70 -14.45 2.96
CA ALA A 73 3.75 -15.38 2.54
C ALA A 73 5.18 -14.87 2.80
N GLN A 74 5.36 -13.55 2.92
CA GLN A 74 6.61 -12.91 3.32
C GLN A 74 6.76 -12.75 4.84
N GLY A 75 5.78 -13.19 5.64
CA GLY A 75 5.77 -13.06 7.09
C GLY A 75 5.39 -11.65 7.59
N ILE A 76 4.77 -10.84 6.76
CA ILE A 76 4.29 -9.51 7.13
C ILE A 76 2.83 -9.61 7.57
N HIS A 77 2.54 -9.14 8.78
CA HIS A 77 1.18 -9.05 9.27
C HIS A 77 0.43 -7.90 8.60
N THR A 78 -0.81 -8.17 8.21
CA THR A 78 -1.69 -7.17 7.62
C THR A 78 -2.98 -7.05 8.44
N ASP A 79 -3.49 -5.83 8.55
CA ASP A 79 -4.79 -5.53 9.14
C ASP A 79 -5.48 -4.48 8.26
N PHE A 80 -5.61 -4.82 6.96
CA PHE A 80 -6.21 -3.94 5.95
C PHE A 80 -7.72 -3.83 6.12
N ILE A 81 -8.23 -2.71 5.67
CA ILE A 81 -9.67 -2.44 5.56
C ILE A 81 -10.11 -2.84 4.15
N HIS A 82 -11.11 -3.72 4.10
CA HIS A 82 -11.64 -4.23 2.84
C HIS A 82 -12.76 -3.34 2.31
N LEU A 83 -12.51 -2.73 1.16
CA LEU A 83 -13.51 -1.91 0.48
C LEU A 83 -14.49 -2.82 -0.26
N PRO A 84 -15.78 -2.46 -0.27
CA PRO A 84 -16.82 -3.32 -0.83
C PRO A 84 -16.81 -3.42 -2.36
N GLU A 85 -16.21 -2.42 -3.03
CA GLU A 85 -16.22 -2.32 -4.49
C GLU A 85 -14.84 -2.04 -5.07
N GLY A 86 -14.66 -2.42 -6.33
CA GLY A 86 -13.45 -2.18 -7.09
C GLY A 86 -12.36 -3.22 -6.86
N ASN A 87 -11.16 -2.83 -7.21
CA ASN A 87 -9.94 -3.63 -7.03
C ASN A 87 -8.81 -2.73 -6.55
N SER A 88 -7.91 -3.23 -5.71
CA SER A 88 -6.64 -2.58 -5.43
C SER A 88 -5.89 -2.36 -6.73
N ARG A 89 -5.19 -1.22 -6.82
CA ARG A 89 -4.59 -0.81 -8.10
C ARG A 89 -3.55 -1.80 -8.59
N ILE A 90 -3.45 -1.90 -9.91
CA ILE A 90 -2.35 -2.56 -10.60
C ILE A 90 -1.50 -1.46 -11.23
N ASN A 91 -0.20 -1.49 -10.98
CA ASN A 91 0.76 -0.68 -11.72
C ASN A 91 1.49 -1.59 -12.70
N VAL A 92 1.61 -1.16 -13.94
CA VAL A 92 2.38 -1.88 -14.96
C VAL A 92 3.69 -1.14 -15.18
N LYS A 93 4.81 -1.85 -15.01
CA LYS A 93 6.16 -1.32 -15.24
C LYS A 93 6.77 -2.05 -16.43
N VAL A 94 6.97 -1.33 -17.51
CA VAL A 94 7.54 -1.87 -18.75
C VAL A 94 9.02 -1.52 -18.80
N LYS A 95 9.88 -2.53 -18.79
CA LYS A 95 11.35 -2.38 -18.86
C LYS A 95 11.85 -2.82 -20.25
N HIS A 96 12.33 -1.84 -21.01
CA HIS A 96 12.84 -2.06 -22.38
C HIS A 96 14.11 -1.21 -22.66
N GLY A 97 15.03 -1.14 -21.72
CA GLY A 97 16.14 -0.18 -21.66
C GLY A 97 15.80 0.91 -20.66
N ASP A 98 14.83 1.75 -20.97
CA ASP A 98 14.20 2.65 -20.02
C ASP A 98 13.04 1.95 -19.28
N GLU A 99 12.51 2.60 -18.23
CA GLU A 99 11.33 2.14 -17.52
C GLU A 99 10.14 3.05 -17.83
N THR A 100 9.05 2.46 -18.32
CA THR A 100 7.77 3.15 -18.50
C THR A 100 6.78 2.61 -17.48
N GLU A 101 6.14 3.49 -16.72
CA GLU A 101 5.14 3.12 -15.73
C GLU A 101 3.73 3.56 -16.14
N ILE A 102 2.77 2.66 -15.96
CA ILE A 102 1.34 2.92 -16.07
C ILE A 102 0.73 2.62 -14.72
N ASN A 103 0.37 3.65 -13.97
CA ASN A 103 -0.11 3.53 -12.61
C ASN A 103 -1.64 3.56 -12.55
N GLY A 104 -2.26 2.52 -12.01
CA GLY A 104 -3.69 2.46 -11.76
C GLY A 104 -4.14 3.45 -10.68
N GLN A 105 -5.41 3.85 -10.73
CA GLN A 105 -6.00 4.78 -9.75
C GLN A 105 -6.29 4.08 -8.41
N GLY A 106 -6.70 2.84 -8.45
CA GLY A 106 -7.18 2.10 -7.29
C GLY A 106 -8.66 2.36 -6.98
N PRO A 107 -9.16 1.77 -5.90
CA PRO A 107 -10.56 1.85 -5.51
C PRO A 107 -10.90 3.20 -4.86
N VAL A 108 -12.17 3.53 -4.83
CA VAL A 108 -12.69 4.66 -4.07
C VAL A 108 -12.68 4.29 -2.58
N ILE A 109 -12.05 5.12 -1.77
CA ILE A 109 -12.03 4.94 -0.31
C ILE A 109 -13.23 5.71 0.25
N THR A 110 -14.13 4.98 0.93
CA THR A 110 -15.36 5.56 1.49
C THR A 110 -15.10 6.21 2.85
N GLU A 111 -16.02 7.05 3.28
CA GLU A 111 -15.95 7.67 4.61
C GLU A 111 -16.02 6.63 5.72
N GLU A 112 -16.81 5.57 5.54
CA GLU A 112 -16.90 4.45 6.48
C GLU A 112 -15.54 3.76 6.64
N ALA A 113 -14.83 3.53 5.54
CA ALA A 113 -13.49 2.93 5.56
C ALA A 113 -12.48 3.84 6.27
N ILE A 114 -12.55 5.15 6.08
CA ILE A 114 -11.72 6.13 6.80
C ILE A 114 -12.00 6.05 8.30
N ASN A 115 -13.27 5.98 8.70
CA ASN A 115 -13.68 5.84 10.10
C ASN A 115 -13.19 4.52 10.71
N GLU A 116 -13.17 3.43 9.93
CA GLU A 116 -12.58 2.16 10.37
C GLU A 116 -11.06 2.28 10.58
N LEU A 117 -10.34 2.98 9.69
CA LEU A 117 -8.93 3.27 9.92
C LEU A 117 -8.73 4.06 11.21
N PHE A 118 -9.51 5.09 11.43
CA PHE A 118 -9.45 5.86 12.67
C PHE A 118 -9.71 5.00 13.91
N ALA A 119 -10.70 4.10 13.86
CA ALA A 119 -10.96 3.16 14.95
C ALA A 119 -9.77 2.24 15.24
N LYS A 120 -9.08 1.75 14.20
CA LYS A 120 -7.84 0.98 14.36
C LYS A 120 -6.73 1.83 14.99
N LEU A 121 -6.53 3.07 14.55
CA LEU A 121 -5.53 3.97 15.12
C LEU A 121 -5.84 4.35 16.59
N ASP A 122 -7.11 4.36 16.98
CA ASP A 122 -7.52 4.61 18.36
C ASP A 122 -7.09 3.50 19.32
N THR A 123 -6.78 2.31 18.84
CA THR A 123 -6.27 1.21 19.67
C THR A 123 -4.78 1.33 19.98
N LEU A 124 -4.04 2.14 19.23
CA LEU A 124 -2.61 2.32 19.40
C LEU A 124 -2.29 3.04 20.72
N THR A 125 -1.13 2.74 21.27
CA THR A 125 -0.64 3.25 22.54
C THR A 125 0.73 3.93 22.39
N LYS A 126 1.20 4.60 23.44
CA LYS A 126 2.55 5.24 23.46
C LYS A 126 3.71 4.27 23.21
N GLU A 127 3.48 2.96 23.37
CA GLU A 127 4.47 1.91 23.12
C GLU A 127 4.60 1.59 21.63
N ASP A 128 3.69 2.10 20.78
CA ASP A 128 3.62 1.83 19.38
C ASP A 128 4.33 2.91 18.55
N ILE A 129 4.70 2.54 17.34
CA ILE A 129 5.25 3.46 16.32
C ILE A 129 4.30 3.43 15.14
N LEU A 130 3.88 4.58 14.67
CA LEU A 130 3.07 4.72 13.46
C LEU A 130 3.91 5.33 12.33
N VAL A 131 3.97 4.65 11.20
CA VAL A 131 4.62 5.16 9.98
C VAL A 131 3.53 5.51 8.97
N LEU A 132 3.44 6.78 8.62
CA LEU A 132 2.55 7.29 7.58
C LEU A 132 3.38 7.51 6.32
N ALA A 133 3.22 6.67 5.30
CA ALA A 133 4.10 6.73 4.13
C ALA A 133 3.33 6.65 2.82
N GLY A 134 3.64 7.56 1.92
CA GLY A 134 3.12 7.57 0.56
C GLY A 134 2.31 8.80 0.22
N SER A 135 1.93 8.87 -1.05
CA SER A 135 1.04 9.91 -1.55
C SER A 135 -0.39 9.68 -1.08
N ILE A 136 -1.10 10.76 -0.87
CA ILE A 136 -2.54 10.73 -0.61
C ILE A 136 -3.25 10.50 -1.96
N PRO A 137 -4.06 9.44 -2.11
CA PRO A 137 -4.86 9.26 -3.31
C PRO A 137 -5.92 10.36 -3.42
N ASN A 138 -6.30 10.72 -4.65
CA ASN A 138 -7.28 11.78 -4.92
C ASN A 138 -8.71 11.47 -4.39
N THR A 139 -8.94 10.25 -3.93
CA THR A 139 -10.17 9.82 -3.26
C THR A 139 -10.19 10.14 -1.77
N LEU A 140 -9.07 10.62 -1.20
CA LEU A 140 -8.96 11.04 0.18
C LEU A 140 -8.83 12.56 0.29
N PRO A 141 -9.25 13.16 1.41
CA PRO A 141 -8.97 14.56 1.70
C PRO A 141 -7.45 14.83 1.75
N GLU A 142 -7.01 15.95 1.20
CA GLU A 142 -5.58 16.32 1.19
C GLU A 142 -4.99 16.45 2.61
N ASP A 143 -5.83 16.76 3.58
CA ASP A 143 -5.47 16.94 5.00
C ASP A 143 -5.57 15.64 5.83
N ILE A 144 -5.68 14.48 5.19
CA ILE A 144 -5.88 13.20 5.92
C ILE A 144 -4.74 12.90 6.90
N TYR A 145 -3.49 13.23 6.56
CA TYR A 145 -2.36 13.05 7.46
C TYR A 145 -2.47 13.95 8.68
N GLU A 146 -2.88 15.21 8.50
CA GLU A 146 -3.09 16.15 9.60
C GLU A 146 -4.21 15.66 10.52
N LYS A 147 -5.31 15.15 9.96
CA LYS A 147 -6.42 14.56 10.72
C LYS A 147 -5.99 13.33 11.54
N ILE A 148 -5.16 12.47 10.97
CA ILE A 148 -4.59 11.33 11.69
C ILE A 148 -3.72 11.82 12.85
N LEU A 149 -2.79 12.75 12.58
CA LEU A 149 -1.89 13.28 13.60
C LEU A 149 -2.66 13.94 14.76
N ALA A 150 -3.64 14.80 14.47
CA ALA A 150 -4.47 15.44 15.47
C ALA A 150 -5.23 14.42 16.33
N ARG A 151 -5.73 13.33 15.72
CA ARG A 151 -6.47 12.29 16.44
C ARG A 151 -5.62 11.53 17.46
N ILE A 152 -4.35 11.28 17.13
CA ILE A 152 -3.46 10.47 17.98
C ILE A 152 -2.53 11.30 18.86
N GLU A 153 -2.55 12.64 18.75
CA GLU A 153 -1.64 13.55 19.45
C GLU A 153 -1.60 13.28 20.97
N SER A 154 -2.78 13.14 21.60
CA SER A 154 -2.89 12.92 23.04
C SER A 154 -2.39 11.55 23.51
N LYS A 155 -2.15 10.62 22.61
CA LYS A 155 -1.75 9.23 22.92
C LYS A 155 -0.24 9.08 23.14
N GLY A 156 0.56 10.06 22.74
CA GLY A 156 2.02 10.00 22.86
C GLY A 156 2.68 8.95 21.97
N ILE A 157 2.01 8.56 20.89
CA ILE A 157 2.52 7.61 19.87
C ILE A 157 3.68 8.27 19.13
N ARG A 158 4.75 7.53 18.89
CA ARG A 158 5.83 8.00 18.01
C ARG A 158 5.39 7.87 16.56
N VAL A 159 5.40 8.98 15.83
CA VAL A 159 4.99 9.02 14.42
C VAL A 159 6.18 9.36 13.52
N VAL A 160 6.26 8.69 12.38
CA VAL A 160 7.18 8.94 11.27
C VAL A 160 6.35 9.23 10.03
N VAL A 161 6.61 10.35 9.35
CA VAL A 161 5.93 10.75 8.10
C VAL A 161 6.96 10.92 6.99
#